data_6c29b4596d10dd836800c139280bfd34
#
_entry.id   6c29b4596d10dd836800c139280bfd34
#
_cell.length_a   1.000
_cell.length_b   1.000
_cell.length_c   1.000
_cell.angle_alpha   90.00
_cell.angle_beta   90.00
_cell.angle_gamma   90.00
#
_symmetry.space_group_name_H-M   'P 1'
#
loop_
_entity.id
_entity.type
_entity.pdbx_description
1 polymer ?
#
loop_
_entity_poly.entity_id
_entity_poly.type
_entity_poly.pdbx_seq_one_letter_code
_entity_poly.pdbx_strand_id
1 'polypeptide(L)'
;MATVETVKIDADVQGAISGFQRLQTAGMSTLQNLKGTGDKLTKVGQNLAMVTAPIAVGFAAVGKVASDFEDSMNRLKAVSNATEAEFAKLKDQAMELGRTTRYSAKQAGDAQSFLAMAGFEVNEVMSAMPGLLDLATAGQLDLARAADISSNILTGYGFEATQINYINDVMAKTSTSANTNISQLGEAMKYAAPIAKSAGIEFTEAAAIIGKLSDAGIQGSMAGTSLRGAISRLLKPTKDTIETLS
;
A
#
# COMPACT_ATOMS: atom_id res chain seq x y z
N MET A 1 16.51 25.30 4.06
CA MET A 1 16.35 25.45 2.60
C MET A 1 15.12 24.73 2.04
N ALA A 2 14.17 24.31 2.89
CA ALA A 2 12.92 23.63 2.47
C ALA A 2 11.82 24.57 1.96
N THR A 3 11.98 25.87 2.08
CA THR A 3 10.95 26.88 1.75
C THR A 3 10.86 27.26 0.27
N VAL A 4 11.88 26.95 -0.56
CA VAL A 4 11.93 27.43 -1.94
C VAL A 4 11.14 26.56 -2.91
N GLU A 5 11.05 25.25 -2.68
CA GLU A 5 10.28 24.35 -3.55
C GLU A 5 8.76 24.39 -3.27
N THR A 6 8.38 24.51 -2.01
CA THR A 6 6.96 24.71 -1.62
C THR A 6 6.41 26.02 -2.20
N VAL A 7 7.23 27.09 -2.22
CA VAL A 7 6.85 28.39 -2.78
C VAL A 7 6.72 28.34 -4.31
N LYS A 8 7.48 27.50 -5.02
CA LYS A 8 7.33 27.35 -6.48
C LYS A 8 6.06 26.60 -6.87
N ILE A 9 5.66 25.58 -6.12
CA ILE A 9 4.42 24.84 -6.37
C ILE A 9 3.20 25.71 -6.07
N ASP A 10 3.21 26.48 -4.97
CA ASP A 10 2.16 27.43 -4.64
C ASP A 10 2.07 28.59 -5.64
N ALA A 11 3.19 29.07 -6.17
CA ALA A 11 3.19 30.13 -7.18
C ALA A 11 2.61 29.64 -8.53
N ASP A 12 2.86 28.39 -8.91
CA ASP A 12 2.30 27.79 -10.15
C ASP A 12 0.81 27.50 -10.00
N VAL A 13 0.37 27.01 -8.84
CA VAL A 13 -1.06 26.80 -8.53
C VAL A 13 -1.79 28.14 -8.43
N GLN A 14 -1.20 29.16 -7.82
CA GLN A 14 -1.76 30.51 -7.77
C GLN A 14 -1.81 31.17 -9.15
N GLY A 15 -0.82 30.92 -10.00
CA GLY A 15 -0.81 31.34 -11.40
C GLY A 15 -1.96 30.71 -12.20
N ALA A 16 -2.20 29.43 -12.02
CA ALA A 16 -3.31 28.69 -12.63
C ALA A 16 -4.67 29.17 -12.10
N ILE A 17 -4.81 29.38 -10.78
CA ILE A 17 -6.04 29.90 -10.15
C ILE A 17 -6.32 31.34 -10.62
N SER A 18 -5.30 32.21 -10.68
CA SER A 18 -5.47 33.59 -11.16
C SER A 18 -5.78 33.65 -12.66
N GLY A 19 -5.22 32.75 -13.48
CA GLY A 19 -5.58 32.57 -14.88
C GLY A 19 -7.04 32.16 -15.08
N PHE A 20 -7.51 31.24 -14.25
CA PHE A 20 -8.90 30.78 -14.27
C PHE A 20 -9.88 31.87 -13.77
N GLN A 21 -9.52 32.62 -12.74
CA GLN A 21 -10.32 33.76 -12.26
C GLN A 21 -10.42 34.87 -13.32
N ARG A 22 -9.34 35.14 -14.08
CA ARG A 22 -9.37 36.08 -15.21
C ARG A 22 -10.29 35.60 -16.35
N LEU A 23 -10.26 34.29 -16.66
CA LEU A 23 -11.18 33.69 -17.64
C LEU A 23 -12.63 33.75 -17.18
N GLN A 24 -12.89 33.48 -15.90
CA GLN A 24 -14.23 33.58 -15.31
C GLN A 24 -14.73 35.04 -15.30
N THR A 25 -13.88 36.01 -14.93
CA THR A 25 -14.21 37.43 -14.92
C THR A 25 -14.42 37.96 -16.34
N ALA A 26 -13.59 37.55 -17.31
CA ALA A 26 -13.76 37.90 -18.73
C ALA A 26 -15.04 37.27 -19.31
N GLY A 27 -15.37 36.02 -18.95
CA GLY A 27 -16.63 35.37 -19.32
C GLY A 27 -17.85 36.07 -18.73
N MET A 28 -17.79 36.50 -17.47
CA MET A 28 -18.88 37.25 -16.82
C MET A 28 -19.04 38.68 -17.38
N SER A 29 -17.96 39.39 -17.70
CA SER A 29 -18.03 40.72 -18.32
C SER A 29 -18.60 40.66 -19.75
N THR A 30 -18.27 39.61 -20.50
CA THR A 30 -18.86 39.36 -21.83
C THR A 30 -20.36 39.05 -21.73
N LEU A 31 -20.79 38.29 -20.71
CA LEU A 31 -22.19 38.00 -20.42
C LEU A 31 -22.98 39.23 -19.97
N GLN A 32 -22.37 40.15 -19.20
CA GLN A 32 -23.00 41.40 -18.80
C GLN A 32 -23.22 42.34 -19.99
N ASN A 33 -22.33 42.35 -20.95
CA ASN A 33 -22.43 43.17 -22.17
C ASN A 33 -23.49 42.61 -23.16
N LEU A 34 -23.90 41.34 -23.03
CA LEU A 34 -24.89 40.67 -23.87
C LEU A 34 -26.33 40.69 -23.29
N LYS A 35 -26.57 41.42 -22.21
CA LYS A 35 -27.88 41.50 -21.53
C LYS A 35 -29.07 41.99 -22.37
N GLY A 36 -28.90 42.22 -23.68
CA GLY A 36 -29.94 42.70 -24.60
C GLY A 36 -30.71 41.63 -25.41
N THR A 37 -30.37 40.33 -25.29
CA THR A 37 -31.03 39.24 -26.03
C THR A 37 -31.37 38.06 -25.14
N GLY A 38 -32.46 38.17 -24.36
CA GLY A 38 -32.81 37.31 -23.25
C GLY A 38 -32.93 35.82 -23.50
N ASP A 39 -33.52 35.33 -24.57
CA ASP A 39 -33.87 33.91 -24.73
C ASP A 39 -32.73 33.04 -25.33
N LYS A 40 -31.77 33.66 -25.98
CA LYS A 40 -30.58 32.93 -26.52
C LYS A 40 -29.48 32.78 -25.45
N LEU A 41 -29.43 33.64 -24.46
CA LEU A 41 -28.42 33.64 -23.39
C LEU A 41 -28.64 32.49 -22.37
N THR A 42 -29.85 32.09 -22.12
CA THR A 42 -30.14 30.98 -21.18
C THR A 42 -29.54 29.65 -21.72
N LYS A 43 -29.65 29.39 -23.01
CA LYS A 43 -29.06 28.21 -23.63
C LYS A 43 -27.54 28.27 -23.68
N VAL A 44 -26.95 29.45 -23.90
CA VAL A 44 -25.48 29.64 -23.87
C VAL A 44 -24.95 29.50 -22.44
N GLY A 45 -25.64 30.05 -21.46
CA GLY A 45 -25.29 29.90 -20.05
C GLY A 45 -25.36 28.45 -19.54
N GLN A 46 -26.40 27.71 -19.95
CA GLN A 46 -26.49 26.27 -19.64
C GLN A 46 -25.39 25.45 -20.32
N ASN A 47 -25.03 25.77 -21.57
CA ASN A 47 -23.95 25.09 -22.28
C ASN A 47 -22.57 25.43 -21.68
N LEU A 48 -22.34 26.67 -21.22
CA LEU A 48 -21.10 27.03 -20.51
C LEU A 48 -21.02 26.35 -19.15
N ALA A 49 -22.11 26.24 -18.39
CA ALA A 49 -22.14 25.52 -17.13
C ALA A 49 -21.84 24.01 -17.33
N MET A 50 -22.32 23.40 -18.41
CA MET A 50 -22.00 22.01 -18.74
C MET A 50 -20.52 21.80 -19.15
N VAL A 51 -19.86 22.82 -19.69
CA VAL A 51 -18.44 22.74 -20.09
C VAL A 51 -17.50 23.05 -18.92
N THR A 52 -17.89 23.98 -18.01
CA THR A 52 -17.02 24.38 -16.89
C THR A 52 -17.15 23.47 -15.66
N ALA A 53 -18.33 22.85 -15.45
CA ALA A 53 -18.51 21.90 -14.34
C ALA A 53 -17.56 20.68 -14.40
N PRO A 54 -17.39 20.00 -15.55
CA PRO A 54 -16.41 18.91 -15.65
C PRO A 54 -14.96 19.34 -15.40
N ILE A 55 -14.59 20.55 -15.79
CA ILE A 55 -13.24 21.10 -15.59
C ILE A 55 -13.01 21.38 -14.09
N ALA A 56 -13.95 21.99 -13.39
CA ALA A 56 -13.86 22.26 -11.96
C ALA A 56 -13.76 20.96 -11.13
N VAL A 57 -14.53 19.93 -11.51
CA VAL A 57 -14.48 18.59 -10.89
C VAL A 57 -13.11 17.93 -11.18
N GLY A 58 -12.56 18.09 -12.38
CA GLY A 58 -11.24 17.59 -12.74
C GLY A 58 -10.13 18.20 -11.88
N PHE A 59 -10.13 19.51 -11.68
CA PHE A 59 -9.13 20.18 -10.82
C PHE A 59 -9.27 19.81 -9.34
N ALA A 60 -10.50 19.65 -8.82
CA ALA A 60 -10.73 19.19 -7.46
C ALA A 60 -10.22 17.76 -7.23
N ALA A 61 -10.40 16.87 -8.22
CA ALA A 61 -9.90 15.51 -8.18
C ALA A 61 -8.36 15.46 -8.18
N VAL A 62 -7.70 16.26 -9.02
CA VAL A 62 -6.23 16.37 -9.07
C VAL A 62 -5.68 16.93 -7.75
N GLY A 63 -6.32 17.96 -7.19
CA GLY A 63 -5.94 18.52 -5.90
C GLY A 63 -6.04 17.51 -4.77
N LYS A 64 -7.08 16.69 -4.75
CA LYS A 64 -7.26 15.62 -3.76
C LYS A 64 -6.18 14.54 -3.90
N VAL A 65 -5.87 14.08 -5.10
CA VAL A 65 -4.82 13.07 -5.34
C VAL A 65 -3.45 13.58 -4.88
N ALA A 66 -3.13 14.85 -5.13
CA ALA A 66 -1.90 15.46 -4.66
C ALA A 66 -1.85 15.55 -3.12
N SER A 67 -2.94 16.00 -2.49
CA SER A 67 -3.05 16.07 -1.02
C SER A 67 -2.92 14.68 -0.37
N ASP A 68 -3.64 13.69 -0.91
CA ASP A 68 -3.58 12.30 -0.40
C ASP A 68 -2.16 11.71 -0.51
N PHE A 69 -1.42 12.06 -1.56
CA PHE A 69 -0.01 11.65 -1.72
C PHE A 69 0.90 12.37 -0.73
N GLU A 70 0.73 13.68 -0.55
CA GLU A 70 1.51 14.44 0.44
C GLU A 70 1.29 13.92 1.86
N ASP A 71 0.06 13.57 2.23
CA ASP A 71 -0.25 12.98 3.52
C ASP A 71 0.45 11.62 3.72
N SER A 72 0.52 10.81 2.67
CA SER A 72 1.27 9.55 2.68
C SER A 72 2.78 9.80 2.86
N MET A 73 3.34 10.77 2.14
CA MET A 73 4.75 11.14 2.24
C MET A 73 5.11 11.74 3.62
N ASN A 74 4.23 12.54 4.20
CA ASN A 74 4.42 13.08 5.54
C ASN A 74 4.47 11.97 6.61
N ARG A 75 3.62 10.94 6.48
CA ARG A 75 3.69 9.75 7.35
C ARG A 75 5.00 9.01 7.17
N LEU A 76 5.41 8.76 5.92
CA LEU A 76 6.68 8.09 5.61
C LEU A 76 7.86 8.87 6.22
N LYS A 77 7.89 10.18 6.08
CA LYS A 77 8.92 11.04 6.66
C LYS A 77 8.98 10.92 8.18
N ALA A 78 7.82 10.82 8.83
CA ALA A 78 7.74 10.72 10.29
C ALA A 78 8.24 9.38 10.84
N VAL A 79 8.19 8.30 10.05
CA VAL A 79 8.52 6.93 10.53
C VAL A 79 9.82 6.38 9.97
N SER A 80 10.37 6.94 8.87
CA SER A 80 11.52 6.37 8.17
C SER A 80 12.87 6.75 8.72
N ASN A 81 12.96 7.74 9.63
CA ASN A 81 14.24 8.35 10.07
C ASN A 81 15.18 8.75 8.92
N ALA A 82 14.65 8.93 7.71
CA ALA A 82 15.40 9.22 6.50
C ALA A 82 15.97 10.65 6.53
N THR A 83 17.16 10.80 6.03
CA THR A 83 17.69 12.14 5.68
C THR A 83 16.87 12.76 4.55
N GLU A 84 16.95 14.07 4.35
CA GLU A 84 16.21 14.74 3.26
C GLU A 84 16.56 14.16 1.88
N ALA A 85 17.82 13.77 1.66
CA ALA A 85 18.27 13.17 0.40
C ALA A 85 17.69 11.74 0.20
N GLU A 86 17.61 10.95 1.25
CA GLU A 86 17.02 9.62 1.23
C GLU A 86 15.49 9.69 1.08
N PHE A 87 14.85 10.61 1.78
CA PHE A 87 13.42 10.86 1.64
C PHE A 87 13.04 11.27 0.21
N ALA A 88 13.87 12.09 -0.45
CA ALA A 88 13.67 12.45 -1.85
C ALA A 88 13.67 11.20 -2.76
N LYS A 89 14.59 10.24 -2.53
CA LYS A 89 14.62 8.98 -3.30
C LYS A 89 13.37 8.12 -3.08
N LEU A 90 12.88 8.02 -1.83
CA LEU A 90 11.63 7.30 -1.53
C LEU A 90 10.44 7.94 -2.24
N LYS A 91 10.35 9.28 -2.21
CA LYS A 91 9.30 10.03 -2.89
C LYS A 91 9.34 9.82 -4.41
N ASP A 92 10.53 9.91 -5.00
CA ASP A 92 10.73 9.68 -6.44
C ASP A 92 10.33 8.26 -6.83
N GLN A 93 10.73 7.25 -6.05
CA GLN A 93 10.31 5.87 -6.27
C GLN A 93 8.79 5.72 -6.18
N ALA A 94 8.14 6.30 -5.17
CA ALA A 94 6.69 6.23 -5.03
C ALA A 94 5.96 6.85 -6.24
N MET A 95 6.43 8.00 -6.73
CA MET A 95 5.89 8.64 -7.93
C MET A 95 6.12 7.79 -9.18
N GLU A 96 7.31 7.22 -9.34
CA GLU A 96 7.63 6.36 -10.49
C GLU A 96 6.77 5.08 -10.49
N LEU A 97 6.60 4.44 -9.33
CA LEU A 97 5.72 3.28 -9.19
C LEU A 97 4.25 3.65 -9.49
N GLY A 98 3.81 4.83 -9.07
CA GLY A 98 2.47 5.34 -9.38
C GLY A 98 2.25 5.61 -10.87
N ARG A 99 3.32 5.91 -11.61
CA ARG A 99 3.29 6.18 -13.04
C ARG A 99 3.39 4.90 -13.89
N THR A 100 4.16 3.92 -13.43
CA THR A 100 4.54 2.74 -14.22
C THR A 100 3.76 1.48 -13.85
N THR A 101 3.03 1.48 -12.76
CA THR A 101 2.28 0.31 -12.28
C THR A 101 0.79 0.60 -12.14
N ARG A 102 0.01 -0.43 -11.78
CA ARG A 102 -1.43 -0.30 -11.48
C ARG A 102 -1.73 0.40 -10.15
N TYR A 103 -0.74 0.59 -9.31
CA TYR A 103 -0.87 1.20 -7.99
C TYR A 103 -0.61 2.70 -8.07
N SER A 104 -1.27 3.49 -7.22
CA SER A 104 -1.03 4.92 -7.13
C SER A 104 0.25 5.23 -6.37
N ALA A 105 0.81 6.43 -6.58
CA ALA A 105 1.95 6.92 -5.81
C ALA A 105 1.66 6.94 -4.30
N LYS A 106 0.42 7.27 -3.91
CA LYS A 106 -0.04 7.18 -2.52
C LYS A 106 0.07 5.77 -1.96
N GLN A 107 -0.41 4.77 -2.70
CA GLN A 107 -0.33 3.36 -2.27
C GLN A 107 1.13 2.90 -2.13
N ALA A 108 2.01 3.34 -3.04
CA ALA A 108 3.44 3.07 -2.92
C ALA A 108 4.04 3.70 -1.66
N GLY A 109 3.73 4.96 -1.37
CA GLY A 109 4.17 5.65 -0.15
C GLY A 109 3.60 5.04 1.14
N ASP A 110 2.35 4.60 1.12
CA ASP A 110 1.76 3.88 2.26
C ASP A 110 2.51 2.55 2.51
N ALA A 111 2.84 1.78 1.47
CA ALA A 111 3.62 0.55 1.59
C ALA A 111 5.04 0.81 2.11
N GLN A 112 5.73 1.84 1.58
CA GLN A 112 7.03 2.27 2.10
C GLN A 112 6.96 2.62 3.60
N SER A 113 5.86 3.26 4.04
CA SER A 113 5.64 3.59 5.45
C SER A 113 5.50 2.33 6.33
N PHE A 114 4.81 1.29 5.85
CA PHE A 114 4.71 0.02 6.58
C PHE A 114 6.06 -0.67 6.73
N LEU A 115 6.89 -0.68 5.69
CA LEU A 115 8.25 -1.24 5.78
C LEU A 115 9.13 -0.43 6.74
N ALA A 116 9.08 0.91 6.68
CA ALA A 116 9.81 1.76 7.60
C ALA A 116 9.38 1.55 9.07
N MET A 117 8.06 1.41 9.34
CA MET A 117 7.55 1.05 10.68
C MET A 117 8.00 -0.34 11.13
N ALA A 118 8.24 -1.26 10.21
CA ALA A 118 8.80 -2.58 10.50
C ALA A 118 10.32 -2.57 10.73
N GLY A 119 10.95 -1.39 10.66
CA GLY A 119 12.38 -1.20 10.94
C GLY A 119 13.29 -1.29 9.72
N PHE A 120 12.74 -1.30 8.50
CA PHE A 120 13.54 -1.30 7.28
C PHE A 120 14.24 0.04 7.09
N GLU A 121 15.51 -0.01 6.74
CA GLU A 121 16.25 1.17 6.30
C GLU A 121 15.83 1.60 4.88
N VAL A 122 16.14 2.83 4.49
CA VAL A 122 15.69 3.42 3.22
C VAL A 122 16.05 2.56 2.00
N ASN A 123 17.28 2.06 1.93
CA ASN A 123 17.72 1.21 0.82
C ASN A 123 16.99 -0.15 0.80
N GLU A 124 16.67 -0.69 1.96
CA GLU A 124 15.90 -1.92 2.12
C GLU A 124 14.46 -1.73 1.69
N VAL A 125 13.82 -0.61 2.12
CA VAL A 125 12.49 -0.21 1.65
C VAL A 125 12.46 -0.14 0.13
N MET A 126 13.42 0.57 -0.48
CA MET A 126 13.48 0.71 -1.93
C MET A 126 13.65 -0.63 -2.65
N SER A 127 14.49 -1.52 -2.11
CA SER A 127 14.76 -2.84 -2.69
C SER A 127 13.60 -3.82 -2.53
N ALA A 128 12.77 -3.66 -1.49
CA ALA A 128 11.62 -4.51 -1.22
C ALA A 128 10.42 -4.21 -2.13
N MET A 129 10.29 -2.98 -2.61
CA MET A 129 9.10 -2.51 -3.34
C MET A 129 8.76 -3.34 -4.58
N PRO A 130 9.70 -3.75 -5.46
CA PRO A 130 9.37 -4.59 -6.61
C PRO A 130 8.71 -5.92 -6.23
N GLY A 131 9.29 -6.66 -5.28
CA GLY A 131 8.72 -7.93 -4.83
C GLY A 131 7.37 -7.79 -4.13
N LEU A 132 7.14 -6.66 -3.45
CA LEU A 132 5.82 -6.35 -2.86
C LEU A 132 4.77 -6.06 -3.94
N LEU A 133 5.14 -5.38 -5.03
CA LEU A 133 4.25 -5.15 -6.17
C LEU A 133 3.83 -6.47 -6.82
N ASP A 134 4.77 -7.40 -6.98
CA ASP A 134 4.50 -8.72 -7.53
C ASP A 134 3.57 -9.51 -6.60
N LEU A 135 3.85 -9.54 -5.29
CA LEU A 135 2.97 -10.19 -4.30
C LEU A 135 1.57 -9.58 -4.27
N ALA A 136 1.48 -8.24 -4.23
CA ALA A 136 0.22 -7.53 -4.20
C ALA A 136 -0.59 -7.77 -5.49
N THR A 137 0.09 -7.84 -6.63
CA THR A 137 -0.54 -8.14 -7.93
C THR A 137 -1.03 -9.58 -7.99
N ALA A 138 -0.20 -10.54 -7.60
CA ALA A 138 -0.56 -11.96 -7.55
C ALA A 138 -1.73 -12.23 -6.59
N GLY A 139 -1.74 -11.56 -5.45
CA GLY A 139 -2.78 -11.69 -4.43
C GLY A 139 -4.01 -10.81 -4.63
N GLN A 140 -4.01 -9.93 -5.63
CA GLN A 140 -5.04 -8.91 -5.85
C GLN A 140 -5.27 -8.05 -4.59
N LEU A 141 -4.18 -7.69 -3.91
CA LEU A 141 -4.18 -6.95 -2.65
C LEU A 141 -3.81 -5.48 -2.86
N ASP A 142 -4.17 -4.67 -1.86
CA ASP A 142 -3.54 -3.36 -1.69
C ASP A 142 -2.06 -3.53 -1.36
N LEU A 143 -1.22 -2.64 -1.91
CA LEU A 143 0.22 -2.70 -1.73
C LEU A 143 0.63 -2.56 -0.25
N ALA A 144 -0.05 -1.70 0.49
CA ALA A 144 0.13 -1.55 1.93
C ALA A 144 -0.19 -2.86 2.69
N ARG A 145 -1.23 -3.60 2.27
CA ARG A 145 -1.57 -4.91 2.87
C ARG A 145 -0.51 -5.96 2.57
N ALA A 146 0.05 -5.98 1.36
CA ALA A 146 1.16 -6.87 1.03
C ALA A 146 2.39 -6.56 1.90
N ALA A 147 2.71 -5.27 2.10
CA ALA A 147 3.80 -4.84 2.97
C ALA A 147 3.57 -5.26 4.44
N ASP A 148 2.36 -5.06 4.98
CA ASP A 148 1.97 -5.50 6.33
C ASP A 148 2.14 -7.02 6.51
N ILE A 149 1.69 -7.82 5.56
CA ILE A 149 1.82 -9.29 5.62
C ILE A 149 3.29 -9.70 5.60
N SER A 150 4.06 -9.20 4.63
CA SER A 150 5.46 -9.59 4.45
C SER A 150 6.33 -9.17 5.62
N SER A 151 6.16 -7.95 6.16
CA SER A 151 6.90 -7.46 7.31
C SER A 151 6.57 -8.21 8.61
N ASN A 152 5.30 -8.56 8.82
CA ASN A 152 4.89 -9.37 9.97
C ASN A 152 5.50 -10.78 9.93
N ILE A 153 5.58 -11.42 8.77
CA ILE A 153 6.22 -12.73 8.60
C ILE A 153 7.72 -12.61 8.85
N LEU A 154 8.35 -11.60 8.27
CA LEU A 154 9.76 -11.31 8.43
C LEU A 154 10.11 -11.18 9.92
N THR A 155 9.39 -10.34 10.65
CA THR A 155 9.56 -10.17 12.11
C THR A 155 9.28 -11.47 12.87
N GLY A 156 8.21 -12.19 12.51
CA GLY A 156 7.81 -13.44 13.19
C GLY A 156 8.86 -14.54 13.07
N TYR A 157 9.52 -14.65 11.95
CA TYR A 157 10.65 -15.57 11.73
C TYR A 157 12.00 -14.96 12.14
N GLY A 158 12.06 -13.63 12.35
CA GLY A 158 13.32 -12.91 12.60
C GLY A 158 14.27 -12.98 11.41
N PHE A 159 13.71 -12.86 10.22
CA PHE A 159 14.46 -12.74 8.99
C PHE A 159 15.00 -11.30 8.84
N GLU A 160 16.08 -11.16 8.10
CA GLU A 160 16.61 -9.87 7.69
C GLU A 160 15.75 -9.26 6.59
N ALA A 161 15.73 -7.93 6.48
CA ALA A 161 14.94 -7.20 5.49
C ALA A 161 15.19 -7.66 4.05
N THR A 162 16.43 -8.07 3.74
CA THR A 162 16.85 -8.60 2.44
C THR A 162 16.13 -9.89 2.03
N GLN A 163 15.53 -10.60 2.98
CA GLN A 163 14.79 -11.85 2.73
C GLN A 163 13.32 -11.64 2.35
N ILE A 164 12.86 -10.39 2.25
CA ILE A 164 11.46 -10.09 1.93
C ILE A 164 11.00 -10.70 0.60
N ASN A 165 11.86 -10.68 -0.42
CA ASN A 165 11.53 -11.27 -1.71
C ASN A 165 11.36 -12.80 -1.62
N TYR A 166 12.18 -13.48 -0.82
CA TYR A 166 12.02 -14.90 -0.52
C TYR A 166 10.66 -15.19 0.14
N ILE A 167 10.25 -14.37 1.12
CA ILE A 167 8.95 -14.49 1.76
C ILE A 167 7.82 -14.34 0.73
N ASN A 168 7.91 -13.30 -0.12
CA ASN A 168 6.91 -13.01 -1.13
C ASN A 168 6.75 -14.16 -2.14
N ASP A 169 7.87 -14.74 -2.57
CA ASP A 169 7.87 -15.88 -3.51
C ASP A 169 7.19 -17.13 -2.89
N VAL A 170 7.53 -17.46 -1.64
CA VAL A 170 6.92 -18.58 -0.93
C VAL A 170 5.42 -18.36 -0.74
N MET A 171 5.00 -17.15 -0.34
CA MET A 171 3.59 -16.80 -0.17
C MET A 171 2.81 -16.88 -1.49
N ALA A 172 3.35 -16.33 -2.57
CA ALA A 172 2.75 -16.40 -3.89
C ALA A 172 2.65 -17.86 -4.38
N LYS A 173 3.72 -18.65 -4.23
CA LYS A 173 3.74 -20.05 -4.61
C LYS A 173 2.72 -20.87 -3.82
N THR A 174 2.64 -20.68 -2.51
CA THR A 174 1.68 -21.41 -1.66
C THR A 174 0.24 -21.06 -2.03
N SER A 175 -0.06 -19.77 -2.25
CA SER A 175 -1.40 -19.31 -2.61
C SER A 175 -1.89 -19.84 -3.95
N THR A 176 -0.96 -20.16 -4.87
CA THR A 176 -1.30 -20.74 -6.18
C THR A 176 -1.33 -22.27 -6.18
N SER A 177 -0.82 -22.92 -5.12
CA SER A 177 -0.68 -24.38 -5.03
C SER A 177 -1.64 -25.03 -4.03
N ALA A 178 -2.41 -24.25 -3.27
CA ALA A 178 -3.34 -24.72 -2.24
C ALA A 178 -4.64 -23.91 -2.28
N ASN A 179 -5.69 -24.42 -1.65
CA ASN A 179 -7.00 -23.76 -1.56
C ASN A 179 -6.98 -22.61 -0.53
N THR A 180 -6.18 -21.57 -0.82
CA THR A 180 -5.99 -20.41 0.05
C THR A 180 -5.63 -19.18 -0.78
N ASN A 181 -5.54 -18.04 -0.13
CA ASN A 181 -5.04 -16.79 -0.73
C ASN A 181 -3.98 -16.14 0.17
N ILE A 182 -3.28 -15.14 -0.37
CA ILE A 182 -2.17 -14.47 0.34
C ILE A 182 -2.64 -13.83 1.66
N SER A 183 -3.85 -13.26 1.71
CA SER A 183 -4.40 -12.70 2.96
C SER A 183 -4.64 -13.76 4.02
N GLN A 184 -5.21 -14.90 3.64
CA GLN A 184 -5.45 -16.03 4.55
C GLN A 184 -4.13 -16.64 5.04
N LEU A 185 -3.14 -16.78 4.15
CA LEU A 185 -1.80 -17.22 4.53
C LEU A 185 -1.14 -16.24 5.50
N GLY A 186 -1.25 -14.94 5.25
CA GLY A 186 -0.75 -13.89 6.14
C GLY A 186 -1.39 -13.96 7.53
N GLU A 187 -2.73 -14.12 7.59
CA GLU A 187 -3.43 -14.30 8.86
C GLU A 187 -3.00 -15.59 9.59
N ALA A 188 -2.79 -16.70 8.88
CA ALA A 188 -2.29 -17.93 9.47
C ALA A 188 -0.88 -17.74 10.05
N MET A 189 0.00 -17.09 9.29
CA MET A 189 1.40 -16.87 9.69
C MET A 189 1.53 -15.97 10.92
N LYS A 190 0.65 -14.98 11.13
CA LYS A 190 0.64 -14.17 12.37
C LYS A 190 0.64 -15.03 13.63
N TYR A 191 -0.07 -16.16 13.61
CA TYR A 191 -0.16 -17.08 14.75
C TYR A 191 0.91 -18.18 14.75
N ALA A 192 1.31 -18.62 13.55
CA ALA A 192 2.19 -19.78 13.40
C ALA A 192 3.68 -19.41 13.36
N ALA A 193 4.05 -18.26 12.77
CA ALA A 193 5.45 -17.92 12.51
C ALA A 193 6.35 -17.95 13.76
N PRO A 194 6.00 -17.30 14.88
CA PRO A 194 6.90 -17.29 16.05
C PRO A 194 7.11 -18.68 16.66
N ILE A 195 6.06 -19.52 16.70
CA ILE A 195 6.17 -20.87 17.28
C ILE A 195 6.86 -21.84 16.31
N ALA A 196 6.61 -21.70 15.01
CA ALA A 196 7.28 -22.50 13.97
C ALA A 196 8.79 -22.23 14.01
N LYS A 197 9.21 -20.95 14.07
CA LYS A 197 10.61 -20.58 14.25
C LYS A 197 11.20 -21.19 15.51
N SER A 198 10.53 -21.09 16.66
CA SER A 198 11.04 -21.64 17.94
C SER A 198 11.15 -23.17 17.93
N ALA A 199 10.36 -23.84 17.09
CA ALA A 199 10.40 -25.29 16.88
C ALA A 199 11.40 -25.73 15.81
N GLY A 200 12.11 -24.79 15.18
CA GLY A 200 13.04 -25.08 14.07
C GLY A 200 12.36 -25.46 12.76
N ILE A 201 11.06 -25.14 12.58
CA ILE A 201 10.31 -25.39 11.35
C ILE A 201 10.63 -24.26 10.35
N GLU A 202 11.13 -24.61 9.20
CA GLU A 202 11.45 -23.66 8.14
C GLU A 202 10.19 -22.94 7.62
N PHE A 203 10.33 -21.72 7.14
CA PHE A 203 9.21 -20.92 6.65
C PHE A 203 8.44 -21.59 5.51
N THR A 204 9.17 -22.18 4.55
CA THR A 204 8.58 -22.94 3.43
C THR A 204 7.77 -24.14 3.91
N GLU A 205 8.26 -24.84 4.93
CA GLU A 205 7.56 -25.98 5.52
C GLU A 205 6.28 -25.55 6.24
N ALA A 206 6.36 -24.50 7.06
CA ALA A 206 5.19 -23.95 7.72
C ALA A 206 4.14 -23.44 6.71
N ALA A 207 4.57 -22.78 5.63
CA ALA A 207 3.68 -22.36 4.56
C ALA A 207 3.01 -23.55 3.87
N ALA A 208 3.76 -24.62 3.59
CA ALA A 208 3.22 -25.84 2.99
C ALA A 208 2.21 -26.54 3.92
N ILE A 209 2.47 -26.62 5.23
CA ILE A 209 1.54 -27.17 6.22
C ILE A 209 0.24 -26.35 6.26
N ILE A 210 0.33 -25.02 6.29
CA ILE A 210 -0.84 -24.13 6.25
C ILE A 210 -1.61 -24.32 4.95
N GLY A 211 -0.90 -24.48 3.80
CA GLY A 211 -1.53 -24.82 2.52
C GLY A 211 -2.34 -26.11 2.59
N LYS A 212 -1.78 -27.18 3.17
CA LYS A 212 -2.47 -28.47 3.36
C LYS A 212 -3.66 -28.39 4.31
N LEU A 213 -3.56 -27.62 5.38
CA LEU A 213 -4.71 -27.35 6.25
C LEU A 213 -5.81 -26.61 5.48
N SER A 214 -5.41 -25.68 4.61
CA SER A 214 -6.34 -24.92 3.78
C SER A 214 -7.05 -25.81 2.73
N ASP A 215 -6.35 -26.78 2.15
CA ASP A 215 -6.93 -27.79 1.26
C ASP A 215 -8.01 -28.62 1.98
N ALA A 216 -7.82 -28.88 3.28
CA ALA A 216 -8.78 -29.56 4.15
C ALA A 216 -9.90 -28.63 4.70
N GLY A 217 -9.96 -27.37 4.25
CA GLY A 217 -10.99 -26.40 4.68
C GLY A 217 -10.64 -25.61 5.95
N ILE A 218 -9.46 -25.80 6.54
CA ILE A 218 -8.99 -25.05 7.71
C ILE A 218 -8.14 -23.87 7.21
N GLN A 219 -8.69 -22.66 7.13
CA GLN A 219 -8.08 -21.51 6.47
C GLN A 219 -7.82 -20.34 7.42
N GLY A 220 -6.98 -19.41 6.99
CA GLY A 220 -6.72 -18.14 7.70
C GLY A 220 -6.25 -18.35 9.14
N SER A 221 -6.79 -17.58 10.07
CA SER A 221 -6.44 -17.64 11.49
C SER A 221 -6.68 -19.03 12.13
N MET A 222 -7.64 -19.80 11.63
CA MET A 222 -7.88 -21.18 12.10
C MET A 222 -6.71 -22.10 11.77
N ALA A 223 -6.16 -22.00 10.56
CA ALA A 223 -4.99 -22.79 10.17
C ALA A 223 -3.78 -22.44 11.03
N GLY A 224 -3.53 -21.14 11.23
CA GLY A 224 -2.43 -20.67 12.06
C GLY A 224 -2.56 -21.10 13.53
N THR A 225 -3.75 -21.02 14.10
CA THR A 225 -4.02 -21.44 15.49
C THR A 225 -3.91 -22.96 15.64
N SER A 226 -4.39 -23.73 14.66
CA SER A 226 -4.28 -25.20 14.64
C SER A 226 -2.82 -25.64 14.58
N LEU A 227 -2.04 -25.05 13.68
CA LEU A 227 -0.61 -25.32 13.57
C LEU A 227 0.14 -24.95 14.86
N ARG A 228 -0.12 -23.75 15.39
CA ARG A 228 0.44 -23.30 16.68
C ARG A 228 0.12 -24.28 17.81
N GLY A 229 -1.16 -24.74 17.87
CA GLY A 229 -1.61 -25.69 18.90
C GLY A 229 -0.90 -27.04 18.79
N ALA A 230 -0.76 -27.57 17.57
CA ALA A 230 -0.05 -28.82 17.29
C ALA A 230 1.43 -28.73 17.71
N ILE A 231 2.13 -27.70 17.24
CA ILE A 231 3.56 -27.46 17.59
C ILE A 231 3.73 -27.33 19.12
N SER A 232 2.86 -26.54 19.77
CA SER A 232 2.97 -26.33 21.22
C SER A 232 2.80 -27.63 22.01
N ARG A 233 1.91 -28.55 21.57
CA ARG A 233 1.73 -29.86 22.21
C ARG A 233 2.89 -30.80 21.93
N LEU A 234 3.49 -30.76 20.76
CA LEU A 234 4.69 -31.53 20.42
C LEU A 234 5.93 -31.09 21.23
N LEU A 235 6.07 -29.77 21.42
CA LEU A 235 7.18 -29.22 22.21
C LEU A 235 7.02 -29.44 23.72
N LYS A 236 5.77 -29.57 24.21
CA LYS A 236 5.45 -29.82 25.61
C LYS A 236 4.39 -30.91 25.72
N PRO A 237 4.74 -32.18 25.45
CA PRO A 237 3.79 -33.27 25.50
C PRO A 237 3.28 -33.48 26.92
N THR A 238 2.00 -33.84 27.08
CA THR A 238 1.42 -34.21 28.35
C THR A 238 2.01 -35.55 28.84
N LYS A 239 1.91 -35.83 30.16
CA LYS A 239 2.38 -37.11 30.71
C LYS A 239 1.77 -38.32 29.98
N ASP A 240 0.47 -38.27 29.71
CA ASP A 240 -0.24 -39.34 29.00
C ASP A 240 0.29 -39.54 27.57
N THR A 241 0.70 -38.43 26.90
CA THR A 241 1.30 -38.49 25.53
C THR A 241 2.68 -39.15 25.59
N ILE A 242 3.48 -38.85 26.63
CA ILE A 242 4.81 -39.46 26.82
C ILE A 242 4.69 -40.97 27.06
N GLU A 243 3.74 -41.42 27.91
CA GLU A 243 3.47 -42.84 28.18
C GLU A 243 2.99 -43.60 26.93
N THR A 244 2.27 -42.91 26.00
CA THR A 244 1.76 -43.55 24.78
C THR A 244 2.86 -43.66 23.68
N LEU A 245 3.90 -42.84 23.74
CA LEU A 245 4.99 -42.81 22.78
C LEU A 245 6.25 -43.55 23.21
N SER A 246 6.30 -44.00 24.48
CA SER A 246 7.37 -44.84 25.03
C SER A 246 7.01 -46.33 25.00
#